data_27eb799621cf954100e93b45291b960f
#
_entry.id   27eb799621cf954100e93b45291b960f
#
_cell.length_a   1.000
_cell.length_b   1.000
_cell.length_c   1.000
_cell.angle_alpha   90.00
_cell.angle_beta   90.00
_cell.angle_gamma   90.00
#
_symmetry.space_group_name_H-M   'P 1'
#
loop_
_entity.id
_entity.type
_entity.pdbx_description
1 polymer ?
#
loop_
_entity_poly.entity_id
_entity_poly.type
_entity_poly.pdbx_seq_one_letter_code
_entity_poly.pdbx_strand_id
1 'polypeptide(L)'
;MGFSYAPTVQVRSGEERAALVRRTYGLVFLSVIVTVLGSAFALSQEAVLGASAQHPFIMLLCLLAPLWMAQRAAREFPKNLILTFIFTFIEGIFIAPFLYVANRTAPGVVGQAAVLTLAAFGVLSLYAVVSRRDFSAWGSFFMVGLVVLFIAMIINAFVGSAAGGLWIAAVGVMVFAGLLVFDTWRLLRSGMYGQDDYVLAAVAIYLDLLNMFLFILSLLTGGRNRR
;
A
#
# COMPACT_ATOMS: atom_id res chain seq x y z
N MET A 1 31.25 20.22 -32.28
CA MET A 1 31.39 19.28 -31.17
C MET A 1 29.97 18.98 -30.64
N GLY A 2 29.34 17.90 -31.14
CA GLY A 2 27.99 17.53 -30.75
C GLY A 2 28.05 16.61 -29.52
N PHE A 3 27.53 17.08 -28.39
CA PHE A 3 27.28 16.21 -27.23
C PHE A 3 26.04 15.38 -27.50
N SER A 4 26.23 14.14 -27.94
CA SER A 4 25.15 13.13 -28.00
C SER A 4 24.93 12.61 -26.58
N TYR A 5 23.95 13.17 -25.86
CA TYR A 5 23.36 12.54 -24.68
C TYR A 5 22.39 11.46 -25.16
N ALA A 6 22.91 10.31 -25.48
CA ALA A 6 22.10 9.11 -25.52
C ALA A 6 21.91 8.67 -24.06
N PRO A 7 20.68 8.64 -23.50
CA PRO A 7 20.44 7.98 -22.23
C PRO A 7 20.78 6.51 -22.43
N THR A 8 21.87 6.06 -21.80
CA THR A 8 22.21 4.63 -21.74
C THR A 8 21.09 3.95 -20.93
N VAL A 9 20.13 3.38 -21.63
CA VAL A 9 19.20 2.42 -21.04
C VAL A 9 20.05 1.22 -20.62
N GLN A 10 20.42 1.17 -19.34
CA GLN A 10 21.11 0.02 -18.78
C GLN A 10 20.16 -1.17 -18.85
N VAL A 11 20.37 -2.03 -19.84
CA VAL A 11 19.68 -3.32 -19.92
C VAL A 11 20.24 -4.18 -18.78
N ARG A 12 19.46 -4.29 -17.70
CA ARG A 12 19.83 -5.11 -16.55
C ARG A 12 19.96 -6.57 -16.94
N SER A 13 20.98 -7.23 -16.39
CA SER A 13 21.09 -8.70 -16.47
C SER A 13 19.86 -9.36 -15.82
N GLY A 14 19.51 -10.56 -16.23
CA GLY A 14 18.41 -11.32 -15.64
C GLY A 14 18.57 -11.53 -14.13
N GLU A 15 19.81 -11.74 -13.68
CA GLU A 15 20.16 -11.93 -12.27
C GLU A 15 19.97 -10.67 -11.42
N GLU A 16 20.37 -9.51 -11.92
CA GLU A 16 20.17 -8.23 -11.22
C GLU A 16 18.69 -7.91 -11.04
N ARG A 17 17.88 -8.21 -12.06
CA ARG A 17 16.43 -8.05 -11.99
C ARG A 17 15.81 -8.99 -10.97
N ALA A 18 16.21 -10.27 -10.97
CA ALA A 18 15.73 -11.24 -10.02
C ALA A 18 16.12 -10.88 -8.57
N ALA A 19 17.33 -10.35 -8.36
CA ALA A 19 17.77 -9.88 -7.05
C ALA A 19 16.95 -8.70 -6.54
N LEU A 20 16.68 -7.70 -7.40
CA LEU A 20 15.84 -6.55 -7.08
C LEU A 20 14.41 -6.99 -6.70
N VAL A 21 13.79 -7.84 -7.50
CA VAL A 21 12.44 -8.38 -7.24
C VAL A 21 12.41 -9.12 -5.91
N ARG A 22 13.36 -10.03 -5.66
CA ARG A 22 13.42 -10.78 -4.40
C ARG A 22 13.56 -9.88 -3.18
N ARG A 23 14.42 -8.86 -3.23
CA ARG A 23 14.59 -7.87 -2.13
C ARG A 23 13.32 -7.06 -1.91
N THR A 24 12.70 -6.59 -2.99
CA THR A 24 11.46 -5.79 -2.94
C THR A 24 10.32 -6.59 -2.32
N TYR A 25 9.99 -7.76 -2.86
CA TYR A 25 8.88 -8.57 -2.33
C TYR A 25 9.17 -9.16 -0.95
N GLY A 26 10.45 -9.47 -0.64
CA GLY A 26 10.87 -9.83 0.71
C GLY A 26 10.61 -8.72 1.71
N LEU A 27 10.92 -7.47 1.36
CA LEU A 27 10.65 -6.32 2.21
C LEU A 27 9.14 -6.03 2.33
N VAL A 28 8.36 -6.16 1.25
CA VAL A 28 6.89 -6.07 1.31
C VAL A 28 6.33 -7.09 2.31
N PHE A 29 6.75 -8.35 2.22
CA PHE A 29 6.32 -9.40 3.13
C PHE A 29 6.66 -9.09 4.60
N LEU A 30 7.90 -8.66 4.88
CA LEU A 30 8.31 -8.26 6.22
C LEU A 30 7.54 -7.03 6.71
N SER A 31 7.27 -6.07 5.84
CA SER A 31 6.47 -4.88 6.16
C SER A 31 5.04 -5.26 6.59
N VAL A 32 4.41 -6.19 5.88
CA VAL A 32 3.08 -6.72 6.27
C VAL A 32 3.13 -7.37 7.65
N ILE A 33 4.15 -8.19 7.93
CA ILE A 33 4.32 -8.80 9.27
C ILE A 33 4.45 -7.73 10.34
N VAL A 34 5.29 -6.71 10.10
CA VAL A 34 5.49 -5.61 11.06
C VAL A 34 4.21 -4.82 11.28
N THR A 35 3.40 -4.60 10.23
CA THR A 35 2.08 -3.96 10.34
C THR A 35 1.11 -4.80 11.19
N VAL A 36 1.11 -6.12 11.00
CA VAL A 36 0.31 -7.04 11.84
C VAL A 36 0.75 -6.96 13.30
N LEU A 37 2.07 -6.92 13.57
CA LEU A 37 2.60 -6.76 14.92
C LEU A 37 2.20 -5.41 15.54
N GLY A 38 2.27 -4.32 14.77
CA GLY A 38 1.83 -2.98 15.21
C GLY A 38 0.34 -2.95 15.55
N SER A 39 -0.50 -3.55 14.70
CA SER A 39 -1.95 -3.63 14.96
C SER A 39 -2.27 -4.53 16.16
N ALA A 40 -1.60 -5.67 16.30
CA ALA A 40 -1.77 -6.58 17.44
C ALA A 40 -1.34 -5.89 18.76
N PHE A 41 -0.23 -5.14 18.72
CA PHE A 41 0.22 -4.34 19.86
C PHE A 41 -0.85 -3.31 20.26
N ALA A 42 -1.38 -2.53 19.32
CA ALA A 42 -2.40 -1.54 19.61
C ALA A 42 -3.69 -2.18 20.14
N LEU A 43 -4.10 -3.31 19.58
CA LEU A 43 -5.29 -4.05 20.03
C LEU A 43 -5.13 -4.67 21.42
N SER A 44 -3.90 -4.94 21.87
CA SER A 44 -3.61 -5.45 23.21
C SER A 44 -3.52 -4.36 24.29
N GLN A 45 -3.45 -3.07 23.91
CA GLN A 45 -3.25 -1.93 24.79
C GLN A 45 -4.39 -0.91 24.62
N GLU A 46 -5.37 -0.92 25.53
CA GLU A 46 -6.53 -0.02 25.45
C GLU A 46 -6.14 1.46 25.34
N ALA A 47 -5.08 1.88 26.03
CA ALA A 47 -4.59 3.25 25.98
C ALA A 47 -4.08 3.62 24.58
N VAL A 48 -3.36 2.72 23.90
CA VAL A 48 -2.84 2.94 22.54
C VAL A 48 -3.97 2.93 21.52
N LEU A 49 -4.89 1.95 21.64
CA LEU A 49 -6.07 1.87 20.78
C LEU A 49 -6.95 3.11 20.93
N GLY A 50 -7.20 3.55 22.15
CA GLY A 50 -7.96 4.76 22.45
C GLY A 50 -7.29 6.02 21.93
N ALA A 51 -5.98 6.17 22.13
CA ALA A 51 -5.21 7.31 21.63
C ALA A 51 -5.22 7.37 20.11
N SER A 52 -5.04 6.25 19.43
CA SER A 52 -5.06 6.18 17.95
C SER A 52 -6.43 6.50 17.37
N ALA A 53 -7.52 6.12 18.05
CA ALA A 53 -8.89 6.43 17.64
C ALA A 53 -9.26 7.90 17.88
N GLN A 54 -8.81 8.48 19.01
CA GLN A 54 -9.16 9.85 19.41
C GLN A 54 -8.33 10.93 18.72
N HIS A 55 -7.10 10.60 18.31
CA HIS A 55 -6.16 11.56 17.74
C HIS A 55 -5.68 11.19 16.33
N PRO A 56 -6.61 11.01 15.34
CA PRO A 56 -6.26 10.55 14.00
C PRO A 56 -5.26 11.49 13.29
N PHE A 57 -5.32 12.79 13.52
CA PHE A 57 -4.37 13.76 12.94
C PHE A 57 -2.96 13.61 13.50
N ILE A 58 -2.83 13.34 14.82
CA ILE A 58 -1.51 13.10 15.43
C ILE A 58 -0.94 11.79 14.89
N MET A 59 -1.76 10.75 14.78
CA MET A 59 -1.36 9.48 14.20
C MET A 59 -0.92 9.64 12.74
N LEU A 60 -1.64 10.43 11.95
CA LEU A 60 -1.27 10.73 10.57
C LEU A 60 0.10 11.42 10.49
N LEU A 61 0.39 12.39 11.35
CA LEU A 61 1.70 13.04 11.41
C LEU A 61 2.81 12.05 11.82
N CYS A 62 2.54 11.19 12.83
CA CYS A 62 3.46 10.13 13.25
C CYS A 62 3.75 9.13 12.13
N LEU A 63 2.79 8.93 11.21
CA LEU A 63 2.93 8.06 10.05
C LEU A 63 3.73 8.72 8.92
N LEU A 64 3.39 9.97 8.59
CA LEU A 64 3.98 10.66 7.45
C LEU A 64 5.47 10.98 7.68
N ALA A 65 5.90 11.25 8.92
CA ALA A 65 7.29 11.58 9.21
C ALA A 65 8.25 10.41 8.91
N PRO A 66 8.06 9.18 9.45
CA PRO A 66 8.91 8.05 9.11
C PRO A 66 8.85 7.66 7.63
N LEU A 67 7.66 7.77 6.99
CA LEU A 67 7.50 7.52 5.55
C LEU A 67 8.36 8.46 4.72
N TRP A 68 8.27 9.76 5.00
CA TRP A 68 9.07 10.77 4.31
C TRP A 68 10.58 10.59 4.55
N MET A 69 10.97 10.28 5.80
CA MET A 69 12.35 9.98 6.15
C MET A 69 12.84 8.70 5.45
N ALA A 70 12.03 7.65 5.39
CA ALA A 70 12.36 6.40 4.70
C ALA A 70 12.57 6.63 3.20
N GLN A 71 11.74 7.46 2.56
CA GLN A 71 11.91 7.82 1.16
C GLN A 71 13.19 8.63 0.91
N ARG A 72 13.54 9.57 1.80
CA ARG A 72 14.79 10.33 1.69
C ARG A 72 16.03 9.49 1.92
N ALA A 73 15.96 8.56 2.88
CA ALA A 73 17.05 7.65 3.22
C ALA A 73 17.02 6.36 2.40
N ALA A 74 16.23 6.27 1.32
CA ALA A 74 15.94 5.01 0.62
C ALA A 74 17.18 4.25 0.15
N ARG A 75 18.28 4.94 -0.10
CA ARG A 75 19.57 4.36 -0.49
C ARG A 75 20.59 4.26 0.65
N GLU A 76 20.24 4.68 1.86
CA GLU A 76 21.12 4.68 3.02
C GLU A 76 20.90 3.46 3.90
N PHE A 77 21.55 2.35 3.60
CA PHE A 77 21.52 1.16 4.47
C PHE A 77 22.33 1.39 5.76
N PRO A 78 21.85 0.98 6.97
CA PRO A 78 20.57 0.30 7.27
C PRO A 78 19.41 1.23 7.60
N LYS A 79 19.57 2.56 7.55
CA LYS A 79 18.56 3.55 7.94
C LYS A 79 17.24 3.37 7.19
N ASN A 80 17.32 3.07 5.89
CA ASN A 80 16.16 2.85 5.04
C ASN A 80 15.26 1.73 5.55
N LEU A 81 15.83 0.60 5.99
CA LEU A 81 15.07 -0.52 6.56
C LEU A 81 14.46 -0.19 7.93
N ILE A 82 15.25 0.44 8.80
CA ILE A 82 14.78 0.84 10.14
C ILE A 82 13.59 1.78 10.02
N LEU A 83 13.70 2.80 9.18
CA LEU A 83 12.62 3.77 8.96
C LEU A 83 11.39 3.14 8.31
N THR A 84 11.58 2.20 7.38
CA THR A 84 10.48 1.45 6.77
C THR A 84 9.76 0.60 7.81
N PHE A 85 10.47 -0.08 8.70
CA PHE A 85 9.83 -0.87 9.76
C PHE A 85 9.15 -0.01 10.82
N ILE A 86 9.73 1.14 11.19
CA ILE A 86 9.06 2.11 12.06
C ILE A 86 7.76 2.60 11.41
N PHE A 87 7.82 2.97 10.13
CA PHE A 87 6.65 3.40 9.36
C PHE A 87 5.56 2.32 9.35
N THR A 88 5.90 1.08 8.97
CA THR A 88 4.91 0.00 8.84
C THR A 88 4.36 -0.46 10.19
N PHE A 89 5.13 -0.34 11.29
CA PHE A 89 4.65 -0.60 12.65
C PHE A 89 3.63 0.47 13.08
N ILE A 90 3.94 1.76 12.86
CA ILE A 90 3.02 2.87 13.16
C ILE A 90 1.76 2.77 12.29
N GLU A 91 1.89 2.36 11.02
CA GLU A 91 0.75 2.09 10.14
C GLU A 91 -0.18 1.03 10.74
N GLY A 92 0.39 -0.05 11.30
CA GLY A 92 -0.37 -1.07 12.01
C GLY A 92 -1.15 -0.50 13.21
N ILE A 93 -0.53 0.37 14.01
CA ILE A 93 -1.21 1.06 15.11
C ILE A 93 -2.32 1.96 14.58
N PHE A 94 -2.07 2.69 13.49
CA PHE A 94 -3.03 3.62 12.87
C PHE A 94 -4.29 2.92 12.38
N ILE A 95 -4.16 1.74 11.77
CA ILE A 95 -5.32 0.99 11.25
C ILE A 95 -6.05 0.16 12.32
N ALA A 96 -5.46 -0.06 13.49
CA ALA A 96 -6.00 -0.92 14.54
C ALA A 96 -7.44 -0.57 14.99
N PRO A 97 -7.82 0.72 15.18
CA PRO A 97 -9.19 1.08 15.51
C PRO A 97 -10.20 0.64 14.45
N PHE A 98 -9.83 0.76 13.16
CA PHE A 98 -10.68 0.31 12.07
C PHE A 98 -10.84 -1.22 12.06
N LEU A 99 -9.75 -1.98 12.29
CA LEU A 99 -9.79 -3.43 12.42
C LEU A 99 -10.66 -3.87 13.62
N TYR A 100 -10.54 -3.17 14.74
CA TYR A 100 -11.34 -3.43 15.93
C TYR A 100 -12.83 -3.28 15.66
N VAL A 101 -13.24 -2.15 15.09
CA VAL A 101 -14.65 -1.88 14.75
C VAL A 101 -15.15 -2.88 13.73
N ALA A 102 -14.39 -3.15 12.67
CA ALA A 102 -14.75 -4.09 11.62
C ALA A 102 -15.00 -5.51 12.18
N ASN A 103 -14.10 -5.99 13.05
CA ASN A 103 -14.23 -7.34 13.64
C ASN A 103 -15.35 -7.42 14.67
N ARG A 104 -15.69 -6.32 15.38
CA ARG A 104 -16.87 -6.24 16.26
C ARG A 104 -18.18 -6.27 15.47
N THR A 105 -18.23 -5.56 14.34
CA THR A 105 -19.44 -5.50 13.49
C THR A 105 -19.66 -6.80 12.73
N ALA A 106 -18.60 -7.44 12.27
CA ALA A 106 -18.64 -8.67 11.50
C ALA A 106 -17.45 -9.59 11.88
N PRO A 107 -17.63 -10.48 12.89
CA PRO A 107 -16.57 -11.37 13.33
C PRO A 107 -15.96 -12.19 12.21
N GLY A 108 -14.61 -12.21 12.15
CA GLY A 108 -13.85 -12.91 11.13
C GLY A 108 -13.68 -12.16 9.79
N VAL A 109 -14.30 -10.97 9.63
CA VAL A 109 -14.21 -10.19 8.39
C VAL A 109 -12.79 -9.74 8.06
N VAL A 110 -11.99 -9.46 9.07
CA VAL A 110 -10.57 -9.07 8.89
C VAL A 110 -9.78 -10.19 8.21
N GLY A 111 -9.96 -11.43 8.68
CA GLY A 111 -9.34 -12.61 8.06
C GLY A 111 -9.82 -12.84 6.62
N GLN A 112 -11.12 -12.67 6.37
CA GLN A 112 -11.68 -12.79 5.01
C GLN A 112 -11.08 -11.72 4.07
N ALA A 113 -11.00 -10.46 4.52
CA ALA A 113 -10.38 -9.38 3.76
C ALA A 113 -8.90 -9.69 3.47
N ALA A 114 -8.15 -10.18 4.46
CA ALA A 114 -6.74 -10.53 4.29
C ALA A 114 -6.55 -11.63 3.22
N VAL A 115 -7.33 -12.70 3.29
CA VAL A 115 -7.27 -13.79 2.29
C VAL A 115 -7.59 -13.29 0.89
N LEU A 116 -8.66 -12.50 0.73
CA LEU A 116 -9.05 -11.94 -0.57
C LEU A 116 -7.97 -11.00 -1.11
N THR A 117 -7.39 -10.17 -0.25
CA THR A 117 -6.32 -9.24 -0.63
C THR A 117 -5.07 -9.99 -1.08
N LEU A 118 -4.64 -11.01 -0.33
CA LEU A 118 -3.48 -11.82 -0.70
C LEU A 118 -3.70 -12.59 -2.01
N ALA A 119 -4.90 -13.12 -2.22
CA ALA A 119 -5.27 -13.77 -3.47
C ALA A 119 -5.23 -12.78 -4.64
N ALA A 120 -5.84 -11.60 -4.49
CA ALA A 120 -5.80 -10.54 -5.50
C ALA A 120 -4.36 -10.08 -5.77
N PHE A 121 -3.56 -9.87 -4.72
CA PHE A 121 -2.15 -9.52 -4.83
C PHE A 121 -1.36 -10.54 -5.66
N GLY A 122 -1.53 -11.82 -5.37
CA GLY A 122 -0.86 -12.89 -6.11
C GLY A 122 -1.25 -12.90 -7.59
N VAL A 123 -2.55 -12.81 -7.90
CA VAL A 123 -3.07 -12.79 -9.27
C VAL A 123 -2.60 -11.55 -10.04
N LEU A 124 -2.71 -10.37 -9.44
CA LEU A 124 -2.33 -9.10 -10.07
C LEU A 124 -0.82 -8.99 -10.29
N SER A 125 -0.03 -9.41 -9.30
CA SER A 125 1.43 -9.48 -9.45
C SER A 125 1.84 -10.46 -10.54
N LEU A 126 1.23 -11.65 -10.59
CA LEU A 126 1.48 -12.63 -11.65
C LEU A 126 1.07 -12.08 -13.03
N TYR A 127 -0.07 -11.41 -13.12
CA TYR A 127 -0.51 -10.74 -14.34
C TYR A 127 0.51 -9.71 -14.82
N ALA A 128 1.03 -8.85 -13.93
CA ALA A 128 2.04 -7.86 -14.27
C ALA A 128 3.35 -8.50 -14.75
N VAL A 129 3.75 -9.64 -14.15
CA VAL A 129 4.95 -10.40 -14.54
C VAL A 129 4.80 -11.02 -15.93
N VAL A 130 3.68 -11.70 -16.18
CA VAL A 130 3.46 -12.48 -17.42
C VAL A 130 3.03 -11.58 -18.58
N SER A 131 2.27 -10.51 -18.31
CA SER A 131 1.80 -9.59 -19.32
C SER A 131 2.96 -8.91 -20.05
N ARG A 132 2.91 -8.93 -21.40
CA ARG A 132 3.86 -8.22 -22.24
C ARG A 132 3.43 -6.78 -22.57
N ARG A 133 2.34 -6.32 -21.94
CA ARG A 133 1.78 -4.98 -22.21
C ARG A 133 2.64 -3.91 -21.54
N ASP A 134 2.63 -2.72 -22.13
CA ASP A 134 3.17 -1.50 -21.56
C ASP A 134 2.11 -0.85 -20.68
N PHE A 135 2.42 -0.67 -19.41
CA PHE A 135 1.55 -0.01 -18.43
C PHE A 135 2.01 1.41 -18.10
N SER A 136 2.91 2.01 -18.87
CA SER A 136 3.47 3.35 -18.59
C SER A 136 2.39 4.43 -18.44
N ALA A 137 1.35 4.41 -19.26
CA ALA A 137 0.25 5.35 -19.18
C ALA A 137 -0.66 5.17 -17.96
N TRP A 138 -0.62 4.00 -17.32
CA TRP A 138 -1.48 3.68 -16.18
C TRP A 138 -1.10 4.48 -14.94
N GLY A 139 0.18 4.80 -14.74
CA GLY A 139 0.64 5.59 -13.62
C GLY A 139 -0.06 6.95 -13.53
N SER A 140 -0.09 7.70 -14.61
CA SER A 140 -0.78 9.00 -14.68
C SER A 140 -2.29 8.85 -14.51
N PHE A 141 -2.90 7.84 -15.14
CA PHE A 141 -4.33 7.57 -15.03
C PHE A 141 -4.74 7.27 -13.57
N PHE A 142 -4.04 6.36 -12.91
CA PHE A 142 -4.36 6.02 -11.52
C PHE A 142 -3.97 7.10 -10.53
N MET A 143 -2.97 7.93 -10.82
CA MET A 143 -2.66 9.10 -9.99
C MET A 143 -3.85 10.08 -9.97
N VAL A 144 -4.47 10.34 -11.11
CA VAL A 144 -5.71 11.12 -11.18
C VAL A 144 -6.83 10.40 -10.42
N GLY A 145 -6.94 9.07 -10.59
CA GLY A 145 -7.89 8.24 -9.84
C GLY A 145 -7.74 8.36 -8.32
N LEU A 146 -6.51 8.39 -7.81
CA LEU A 146 -6.23 8.60 -6.39
C LEU A 146 -6.72 9.96 -5.90
N VAL A 147 -6.47 11.03 -6.66
CA VAL A 147 -6.93 12.38 -6.29
C VAL A 147 -8.46 12.42 -6.25
N VAL A 148 -9.13 11.87 -7.25
CA VAL A 148 -10.60 11.79 -7.29
C VAL A 148 -11.14 10.96 -6.13
N LEU A 149 -10.52 9.81 -5.84
CA LEU A 149 -10.88 8.94 -4.72
C LEU A 149 -10.74 9.67 -3.39
N PHE A 150 -9.65 10.40 -3.18
CA PHE A 150 -9.41 11.17 -1.97
C PHE A 150 -10.45 12.29 -1.78
N ILE A 151 -10.77 13.04 -2.84
CA ILE A 151 -11.82 14.06 -2.81
C ILE A 151 -13.18 13.42 -2.49
N ALA A 152 -13.50 12.28 -3.12
CA ALA A 152 -14.75 11.56 -2.85
C ALA A 152 -14.84 11.09 -1.39
N MET A 153 -13.72 10.62 -0.80
CA MET A 153 -13.67 10.24 0.63
C MET A 153 -13.94 11.45 1.53
N ILE A 154 -13.35 12.61 1.24
CA ILE A 154 -13.58 13.84 2.00
C ILE A 154 -15.06 14.24 1.91
N ILE A 155 -15.62 14.31 0.70
CA ILE A 155 -17.03 14.65 0.50
C ILE A 155 -17.94 13.69 1.26
N ASN A 156 -17.67 12.38 1.16
CA ASN A 156 -18.49 11.37 1.84
C ASN A 156 -18.39 11.47 3.37
N ALA A 157 -17.24 11.90 3.91
CA ALA A 157 -17.08 12.13 5.35
C ALA A 157 -18.03 13.23 5.88
N PHE A 158 -18.33 14.25 5.06
CA PHE A 158 -19.31 15.28 5.40
C PHE A 158 -20.75 14.88 5.12
N VAL A 159 -20.99 14.14 4.04
CA VAL A 159 -22.34 13.71 3.64
C VAL A 159 -22.85 12.52 4.48
N GLY A 160 -21.94 11.67 4.95
CA GLY A 160 -22.29 10.51 5.77
C GLY A 160 -23.03 9.39 5.02
N SER A 161 -22.93 9.33 3.67
CA SER A 161 -23.66 8.37 2.87
C SER A 161 -23.04 6.96 2.96
N ALA A 162 -23.78 6.00 3.52
CA ALA A 162 -23.37 4.60 3.55
C ALA A 162 -23.25 3.99 2.15
N ALA A 163 -24.14 4.36 1.23
CA ALA A 163 -24.05 3.95 -0.19
C ALA A 163 -22.82 4.55 -0.87
N GLY A 164 -22.57 5.86 -0.64
CA GLY A 164 -21.37 6.55 -1.12
C GLY A 164 -20.09 5.88 -0.63
N GLY A 165 -20.02 5.50 0.64
CA GLY A 165 -18.88 4.78 1.20
C GLY A 165 -18.61 3.44 0.52
N LEU A 166 -19.65 2.67 0.17
CA LEU A 166 -19.49 1.41 -0.57
C LEU A 166 -18.98 1.62 -2.01
N TRP A 167 -19.50 2.64 -2.71
CA TRP A 167 -19.00 2.98 -4.05
C TRP A 167 -17.55 3.42 -4.02
N ILE A 168 -17.19 4.27 -3.05
CA ILE A 168 -15.79 4.70 -2.83
C ILE A 168 -14.90 3.48 -2.56
N ALA A 169 -15.34 2.55 -1.73
CA ALA A 169 -14.58 1.35 -1.44
C ALA A 169 -14.40 0.46 -2.69
N ALA A 170 -15.43 0.28 -3.50
CA ALA A 170 -15.34 -0.48 -4.74
C ALA A 170 -14.38 0.16 -5.76
N VAL A 171 -14.48 1.48 -5.95
CA VAL A 171 -13.55 2.23 -6.81
C VAL A 171 -12.14 2.19 -6.24
N GLY A 172 -11.98 2.29 -4.92
CA GLY A 172 -10.69 2.19 -4.24
C GLY A 172 -9.99 0.87 -4.50
N VAL A 173 -10.71 -0.27 -4.40
CA VAL A 173 -10.14 -1.57 -4.77
C VAL A 173 -9.64 -1.58 -6.21
N MET A 174 -10.41 -1.02 -7.16
CA MET A 174 -10.01 -0.99 -8.57
C MET A 174 -8.78 -0.10 -8.82
N VAL A 175 -8.73 1.07 -8.17
CA VAL A 175 -7.60 2.01 -8.29
C VAL A 175 -6.32 1.37 -7.75
N PHE A 176 -6.36 0.81 -6.53
CA PHE A 176 -5.16 0.20 -5.93
C PHE A 176 -4.77 -1.13 -6.58
N ALA A 177 -5.73 -1.90 -7.11
CA ALA A 177 -5.42 -3.06 -7.94
C ALA A 177 -4.68 -2.65 -9.23
N GLY A 178 -5.08 -1.57 -9.86
CA GLY A 178 -4.40 -1.03 -11.03
C GLY A 178 -3.02 -0.45 -10.72
N LEU A 179 -2.87 0.27 -9.59
CA LEU A 179 -1.58 0.76 -9.12
C LEU A 179 -0.63 -0.39 -8.81
N LEU A 180 -1.09 -1.44 -8.15
CA LEU A 180 -0.30 -2.63 -7.86
C LEU A 180 0.25 -3.28 -9.14
N VAL A 181 -0.56 -3.39 -10.20
CA VAL A 181 -0.11 -3.87 -11.52
C VAL A 181 0.93 -2.93 -12.10
N PHE A 182 0.69 -1.62 -12.03
CA PHE A 182 1.61 -0.59 -12.52
C PHE A 182 2.96 -0.62 -11.76
N ASP A 183 2.95 -0.63 -10.43
CA ASP A 183 4.17 -0.60 -9.63
C ASP A 183 4.96 -1.92 -9.74
N THR A 184 4.28 -3.06 -9.87
CA THR A 184 4.93 -4.34 -10.21
C THR A 184 5.56 -4.29 -11.60
N TRP A 185 4.86 -3.77 -12.59
CA TRP A 185 5.42 -3.58 -13.94
C TRP A 185 6.60 -2.61 -13.93
N ARG A 186 6.49 -1.50 -13.19
CA ARG A 186 7.53 -0.50 -13.01
C ARG A 186 8.79 -1.12 -12.39
N LEU A 187 8.63 -1.98 -11.38
CA LEU A 187 9.73 -2.73 -10.78
C LEU A 187 10.43 -3.63 -11.80
N LEU A 188 9.66 -4.31 -12.65
CA LEU A 188 10.16 -5.34 -13.54
C LEU A 188 10.75 -4.79 -14.84
N ARG A 189 10.15 -3.75 -15.44
CA ARG A 189 10.37 -3.39 -16.85
C ARG A 189 10.76 -1.96 -17.13
N SER A 190 10.41 -1.00 -16.26
CA SER A 190 10.57 0.41 -16.57
C SER A 190 12.03 0.88 -16.63
N GLY A 191 12.97 0.16 -16.01
CA GLY A 191 14.34 0.62 -15.81
C GLY A 191 14.48 1.81 -14.84
N MET A 192 13.36 2.30 -14.27
CA MET A 192 13.35 3.45 -13.37
C MET A 192 13.92 3.16 -11.98
N TYR A 193 13.86 1.91 -11.51
CA TYR A 193 14.44 1.52 -10.23
C TYR A 193 15.85 0.99 -10.40
N GLY A 194 16.84 1.54 -9.67
CA GLY A 194 18.19 0.98 -9.48
C GLY A 194 18.16 -0.24 -8.55
N GLN A 195 19.30 -0.93 -8.39
CA GLN A 195 19.41 -2.06 -7.46
C GLN A 195 19.18 -1.63 -6.00
N ASP A 196 19.51 -0.38 -5.69
CA ASP A 196 19.36 0.20 -4.34
C ASP A 196 17.99 0.83 -4.09
N ASP A 197 17.13 0.88 -5.12
CA ASP A 197 15.79 1.46 -5.02
C ASP A 197 14.72 0.44 -4.56
N TYR A 198 15.13 -0.75 -4.11
CA TYR A 198 14.20 -1.80 -3.65
C TYR A 198 13.30 -1.36 -2.49
N VAL A 199 13.77 -0.43 -1.64
CA VAL A 199 12.96 0.14 -0.55
C VAL A 199 11.83 1.00 -1.09
N LEU A 200 12.11 1.88 -2.06
CA LEU A 200 11.09 2.72 -2.70
C LEU A 200 10.03 1.87 -3.39
N ALA A 201 10.47 0.85 -4.14
CA ALA A 201 9.57 -0.07 -4.81
C ALA A 201 8.73 -0.90 -3.80
N ALA A 202 9.35 -1.34 -2.70
CA ALA A 202 8.66 -2.10 -1.66
C ALA A 202 7.61 -1.25 -0.94
N VAL A 203 7.91 -0.01 -0.61
CA VAL A 203 6.95 0.90 0.05
C VAL A 203 5.76 1.18 -0.88
N ALA A 204 5.99 1.42 -2.18
CA ALA A 204 4.90 1.64 -3.14
C ALA A 204 3.97 0.42 -3.20
N ILE A 205 4.50 -0.78 -3.47
CA ILE A 205 3.73 -2.02 -3.55
C ILE A 205 3.03 -2.35 -2.22
N TYR A 206 3.70 -2.10 -1.08
CA TYR A 206 3.13 -2.30 0.25
C TYR A 206 1.92 -1.39 0.48
N LEU A 207 2.01 -0.10 0.11
CA LEU A 207 0.90 0.84 0.25
C LEU A 207 -0.29 0.46 -0.64
N ASP A 208 -0.05 -0.01 -1.87
CA ASP A 208 -1.11 -0.51 -2.74
C ASP A 208 -1.83 -1.72 -2.12
N LEU A 209 -1.05 -2.67 -1.59
CA LEU A 209 -1.57 -3.86 -0.93
C LEU A 209 -2.40 -3.50 0.30
N LEU A 210 -1.88 -2.63 1.16
CA LEU A 210 -2.56 -2.22 2.40
C LEU A 210 -3.85 -1.46 2.11
N ASN A 211 -3.82 -0.49 1.20
CA ASN A 211 -5.01 0.28 0.84
C ASN A 211 -6.07 -0.62 0.18
N MET A 212 -5.66 -1.53 -0.71
CA MET A 212 -6.57 -2.52 -1.29
C MET A 212 -7.23 -3.37 -0.18
N PHE A 213 -6.46 -3.81 0.83
CA PHE A 213 -6.98 -4.51 2.01
C PHE A 213 -8.04 -3.69 2.76
N LEU A 214 -7.75 -2.42 3.05
CA LEU A 214 -8.67 -1.55 3.78
C LEU A 214 -9.98 -1.32 3.01
N PHE A 215 -9.91 -1.16 1.69
CA PHE A 215 -11.11 -1.02 0.86
C PHE A 215 -11.89 -2.34 0.72
N ILE A 216 -11.24 -3.49 0.59
CA ILE A 216 -11.90 -4.80 0.63
C ILE A 216 -12.59 -5.01 1.98
N LEU A 217 -11.90 -4.68 3.09
CA LEU A 217 -12.47 -4.76 4.44
C LEU A 217 -13.70 -3.86 4.58
N SER A 218 -13.64 -2.63 4.06
CA SER A 218 -14.75 -1.68 4.03
C SER A 218 -15.95 -2.22 3.25
N LEU A 219 -15.73 -2.85 2.08
CA LEU A 219 -16.79 -3.49 1.28
C LEU A 219 -17.47 -4.63 2.04
N LEU A 220 -16.67 -5.50 2.66
CA LEU A 220 -17.20 -6.65 3.40
C LEU A 220 -17.98 -6.23 4.65
N THR A 221 -17.53 -5.17 5.33
CA THR A 221 -18.19 -4.65 6.53
C THR A 221 -19.47 -3.88 6.16
N GLY A 222 -19.42 -3.00 5.17
CA GLY A 222 -20.56 -2.18 4.75
C GLY A 222 -21.68 -2.97 4.08
N GLY A 223 -21.37 -4.09 3.41
CA GLY A 223 -22.38 -5.00 2.83
C GLY A 223 -23.17 -5.78 3.89
N ARG A 224 -22.62 -6.03 5.07
CA ARG A 224 -23.28 -6.75 6.17
C ARG A 224 -24.25 -5.89 6.99
N ASN A 225 -23.99 -4.59 7.12
CA ASN A 225 -24.87 -3.68 7.86
C ASN A 225 -26.23 -3.42 7.19
N ARG A 226 -26.49 -4.01 6.03
CA ARG A 226 -27.76 -3.88 5.28
C ARG A 226 -28.72 -5.07 5.44
N ARG A 227 -28.32 -6.08 6.21
CA ARG A 227 -29.15 -7.23 6.57
C ARG A 227 -29.52 -7.16 8.04
#